data_8b88bbc9707176a0baee97a7adde3808
#
_entry.id   8b88bbc9707176a0baee97a7adde3808
#
_cell.length_a   1.000
_cell.length_b   1.000
_cell.length_c   1.000
_cell.angle_alpha   90.00
_cell.angle_beta   90.00
_cell.angle_gamma   90.00
#
_symmetry.space_group_name_H-M   'P 1'
#
loop_
_entity.id
_entity.type
_entity.pdbx_description
1 polymer ?
#
loop_
_entity_poly.entity_id
_entity_poly.type
_entity_poly.pdbx_seq_one_letter_code
_entity_poly.pdbx_strand_id
1 'polypeptide(L)'
;AAIRAHYEGRSLEGFPKIREAAFYPLPRLELLALSGLLRGSLDSSDGLAETLWQLSELGVRVELEVLPLYPDVLAFAGSEEAALELVLYGGEEFEAVLVVPQEGAAAVEARAKAKGLPLFRVGRVVAGEGVYLRGAPLPRKGYAHF
;
A
#
# COMPACT_ATOMS: atom_id res chain seq x y z
N ALA A 1 1.91 -6.79 -9.47
CA ALA A 1 2.62 -8.06 -9.76
C ALA A 1 1.86 -8.93 -10.77
N ALA A 2 0.54 -9.18 -10.58
CA ALA A 2 -0.23 -10.06 -11.46
C ALA A 2 -0.34 -9.54 -12.89
N ILE A 3 -0.62 -8.27 -13.08
CA ILE A 3 -0.68 -7.63 -14.40
C ILE A 3 0.66 -7.78 -15.13
N ARG A 4 1.76 -7.53 -14.45
CA ARG A 4 3.09 -7.70 -15.02
C ARG A 4 3.35 -9.14 -15.43
N ALA A 5 2.95 -10.12 -14.59
CA ALA A 5 3.06 -11.54 -14.94
C ALA A 5 2.29 -11.88 -16.21
N HIS A 6 1.07 -11.33 -16.35
CA HIS A 6 0.25 -11.50 -17.55
C HIS A 6 0.96 -11.01 -18.82
N TYR A 7 1.47 -9.77 -18.80
CA TYR A 7 2.18 -9.19 -19.95
C TYR A 7 3.50 -9.90 -20.27
N GLU A 8 4.20 -10.41 -19.26
CA GLU A 8 5.44 -11.18 -19.42
C GLU A 8 5.20 -12.66 -19.72
N GLY A 9 3.95 -13.13 -19.76
CA GLY A 9 3.60 -14.55 -19.97
C GLY A 9 4.09 -15.47 -18.84
N ARG A 10 4.25 -14.95 -17.63
CA ARG A 10 4.75 -15.70 -16.47
C ARG A 10 3.61 -16.37 -15.71
N SER A 11 3.80 -17.63 -15.32
CA SER A 11 2.86 -18.33 -14.43
C SER A 11 2.89 -17.77 -13.01
N LEU A 12 1.72 -17.73 -12.37
CA LEU A 12 1.56 -17.38 -10.96
C LEU A 12 1.40 -18.59 -10.04
N GLU A 13 1.61 -19.82 -10.53
CA GLU A 13 1.43 -21.04 -9.71
C GLU A 13 2.33 -21.09 -8.48
N GLY A 14 3.54 -20.55 -8.56
CA GLY A 14 4.48 -20.46 -7.44
C GLY A 14 4.26 -19.27 -6.49
N PHE A 15 3.21 -18.43 -6.70
CA PHE A 15 3.01 -17.18 -6.00
C PHE A 15 1.57 -17.05 -5.46
N PRO A 16 1.20 -17.84 -4.43
CA PRO A 16 -0.18 -17.95 -3.98
C PRO A 16 -0.78 -16.62 -3.50
N LYS A 17 -0.01 -15.77 -2.81
CA LYS A 17 -0.51 -14.47 -2.33
C LYS A 17 -0.78 -13.48 -3.47
N ILE A 18 0.09 -13.46 -4.49
CA ILE A 18 -0.12 -12.63 -5.69
C ILE A 18 -1.38 -13.09 -6.42
N ARG A 19 -1.54 -14.41 -6.55
CA ARG A 19 -2.69 -15.02 -7.21
C ARG A 19 -4.00 -14.75 -6.46
N GLU A 20 -3.98 -14.89 -5.14
CA GLU A 20 -5.12 -14.61 -4.27
C GLU A 20 -5.57 -13.15 -4.42
N ALA A 21 -4.65 -12.19 -4.30
CA ALA A 21 -4.94 -10.77 -4.42
C ALA A 21 -5.50 -10.38 -5.80
N ALA A 22 -5.02 -11.02 -6.87
CA ALA A 22 -5.43 -10.71 -8.24
C ALA A 22 -6.79 -11.26 -8.63
N PHE A 23 -7.10 -12.50 -8.23
CA PHE A 23 -8.30 -13.21 -8.71
C PHE A 23 -9.42 -13.28 -7.68
N TYR A 24 -9.13 -13.03 -6.40
CA TYR A 24 -10.08 -13.11 -5.30
C TYR A 24 -9.97 -11.90 -4.37
N PRO A 25 -10.07 -10.65 -4.87
CA PRO A 25 -10.02 -9.48 -4.02
C PRO A 25 -11.23 -9.48 -3.09
N LEU A 26 -10.98 -9.51 -1.79
CA LEU A 26 -12.02 -9.42 -0.77
C LEU A 26 -12.08 -8.00 -0.22
N PRO A 27 -13.26 -7.37 -0.15
CA PRO A 27 -13.41 -6.07 0.49
C PRO A 27 -13.04 -6.16 1.97
N ARG A 28 -12.25 -5.17 2.44
CA ARG A 28 -11.77 -5.08 3.82
C ARG A 28 -12.84 -4.50 4.75
N LEU A 29 -14.03 -5.11 4.79
CA LEU A 29 -15.16 -4.62 5.60
C LEU A 29 -14.82 -4.57 7.10
N GLU A 30 -13.87 -5.37 7.56
CA GLU A 30 -13.37 -5.38 8.93
C GLU A 30 -12.74 -4.05 9.34
N LEU A 31 -12.27 -3.24 8.38
CA LEU A 31 -11.72 -1.90 8.64
C LEU A 31 -12.77 -0.94 9.19
N LEU A 32 -14.06 -1.21 8.99
CA LEU A 32 -15.14 -0.43 9.63
C LEU A 32 -15.01 -0.41 11.15
N ALA A 33 -14.42 -1.45 11.75
CA ALA A 33 -14.16 -1.48 13.19
C ALA A 33 -13.14 -0.42 13.67
N LEU A 34 -12.37 0.16 12.74
CA LEU A 34 -11.38 1.20 13.00
C LEU A 34 -11.89 2.61 12.70
N SER A 35 -13.04 2.76 12.02
CA SER A 35 -13.51 4.04 11.44
C SER A 35 -13.52 5.21 12.42
N GLY A 36 -13.93 5.00 13.65
CA GLY A 36 -13.96 6.05 14.70
C GLY A 36 -12.58 6.50 15.21
N LEU A 37 -11.50 5.82 14.80
CA LEU A 37 -10.13 6.10 15.21
C LEU A 37 -9.28 6.73 14.10
N LEU A 38 -9.85 6.87 12.90
CA LEU A 38 -9.15 7.35 11.73
C LEU A 38 -9.38 8.84 11.49
N ARG A 39 -8.43 9.52 10.85
CA ARG A 39 -8.59 10.84 10.24
C ARG A 39 -9.06 10.77 8.80
N GLY A 40 -8.75 9.68 8.12
CA GLY A 40 -9.16 9.42 6.75
C GLY A 40 -8.72 8.04 6.28
N SER A 41 -9.26 7.66 5.15
CA SER A 41 -8.84 6.46 4.42
C SER A 41 -8.92 6.71 2.92
N LEU A 42 -7.98 6.10 2.19
CA LEU A 42 -7.96 6.10 0.74
C LEU A 42 -7.78 4.66 0.27
N ASP A 43 -8.25 4.35 -0.91
CA ASP A 43 -7.93 3.08 -1.56
C ASP A 43 -6.66 3.21 -2.42
N SER A 44 -6.03 2.09 -2.71
CA SER A 44 -4.81 2.05 -3.51
C SER A 44 -5.01 1.43 -4.90
N SER A 45 -6.20 1.59 -5.46
CA SER A 45 -6.57 1.01 -6.78
C SER A 45 -5.64 1.43 -7.92
N ASP A 46 -5.17 2.67 -7.89
CA ASP A 46 -4.23 3.23 -8.88
C ASP A 46 -2.74 3.05 -8.50
N GLY A 47 -2.48 2.22 -7.49
CA GLY A 47 -1.16 2.02 -6.91
C GLY A 47 -0.91 2.90 -5.68
N LEU A 48 -0.10 2.37 -4.77
CA LEU A 48 0.18 3.02 -3.49
C LEU A 48 0.79 4.42 -3.67
N ALA A 49 1.74 4.58 -4.59
CA ALA A 49 2.40 5.87 -4.82
C ALA A 49 1.41 6.96 -5.26
N GLU A 50 0.48 6.64 -6.16
CA GLU A 50 -0.54 7.61 -6.61
C GLU A 50 -1.47 8.00 -5.46
N THR A 51 -1.93 7.03 -4.67
CA THR A 51 -2.75 7.28 -3.47
C THR A 51 -2.05 8.24 -2.49
N LEU A 52 -0.74 8.05 -2.27
CA LEU A 52 0.03 8.93 -1.39
C LEU A 52 0.27 10.32 -1.99
N TRP A 53 0.37 10.43 -3.31
CA TRP A 53 0.43 11.72 -3.98
C TRP A 53 -0.91 12.48 -3.88
N GLN A 54 -2.05 11.79 -4.01
CA GLN A 54 -3.38 12.38 -3.78
C GLN A 54 -3.50 12.88 -2.33
N LEU A 55 -2.97 12.12 -1.36
CA LEU A 55 -2.91 12.58 0.02
C LEU A 55 -2.04 13.84 0.16
N SER A 56 -0.91 13.91 -0.52
CA SER A 56 0.00 15.06 -0.49
C SER A 56 -0.65 16.33 -1.09
N GLU A 57 -1.55 16.20 -2.06
CA GLU A 57 -2.30 17.32 -2.64
C GLU A 57 -3.19 18.06 -1.62
N LEU A 58 -3.45 17.44 -0.47
CA LEU A 58 -4.14 18.10 0.64
C LEU A 58 -3.23 19.05 1.45
N GLY A 59 -2.01 19.32 0.99
CA GLY A 59 -1.05 20.21 1.64
C GLY A 59 -0.23 19.54 2.73
N VAL A 60 0.06 18.27 2.57
CA VAL A 60 0.87 17.49 3.50
C VAL A 60 2.02 16.78 2.81
N ARG A 61 3.11 16.57 3.56
CA ARG A 61 4.23 15.74 3.14
C ARG A 61 4.07 14.34 3.71
N VAL A 62 4.22 13.33 2.86
CA VAL A 62 4.19 11.91 3.24
C VAL A 62 5.62 11.37 3.32
N GLU A 63 6.00 10.82 4.45
CA GLU A 63 7.30 10.21 4.68
C GLU A 63 7.13 8.73 4.96
N LEU A 64 7.52 7.90 3.99
CA LEU A 64 7.56 6.44 4.14
C LEU A 64 8.90 6.00 4.69
N GLU A 65 8.87 5.07 5.64
CA GLU A 65 10.05 4.48 6.27
C GLU A 65 10.25 3.03 5.83
N VAL A 66 9.18 2.23 5.92
CA VAL A 66 9.19 0.81 5.61
C VAL A 66 7.92 0.46 4.86
N LEU A 67 8.05 -0.36 3.82
CA LEU A 67 6.91 -0.97 3.14
C LEU A 67 6.92 -2.48 3.40
N PRO A 68 5.78 -3.08 3.75
CA PRO A 68 5.68 -4.52 3.90
C PRO A 68 5.81 -5.19 2.53
N LEU A 69 6.80 -6.05 2.38
CA LEU A 69 6.99 -6.86 1.19
C LEU A 69 6.65 -8.31 1.51
N TYR A 70 5.64 -8.84 0.87
CA TYR A 70 5.33 -10.26 0.99
C TYR A 70 6.43 -11.10 0.33
N PRO A 71 6.78 -12.27 0.90
CA PRO A 71 7.78 -13.17 0.33
C PRO A 71 7.52 -13.53 -1.15
N ASP A 72 6.26 -13.72 -1.52
CA ASP A 72 5.86 -13.98 -2.91
C ASP A 72 6.23 -12.82 -3.85
N VAL A 73 6.05 -11.58 -3.39
CA VAL A 73 6.39 -10.39 -4.19
C VAL A 73 7.89 -10.27 -4.36
N LEU A 74 8.67 -10.53 -3.31
CA LEU A 74 10.13 -10.56 -3.36
C LEU A 74 10.64 -11.66 -4.31
N ALA A 75 10.08 -12.87 -4.19
CA ALA A 75 10.45 -14.00 -5.05
C ALA A 75 10.08 -13.76 -6.51
N PHE A 76 8.90 -13.15 -6.77
CA PHE A 76 8.48 -12.79 -8.11
C PHE A 76 9.36 -11.70 -8.73
N ALA A 77 9.70 -10.68 -7.96
CA ALA A 77 10.48 -9.53 -8.41
C ALA A 77 11.97 -9.85 -8.60
N GLY A 78 12.52 -10.78 -7.81
CA GLY A 78 13.92 -11.16 -7.83
C GLY A 78 14.88 -10.22 -7.09
N SER A 79 14.41 -9.04 -6.67
CA SER A 79 15.17 -8.10 -5.84
C SER A 79 14.23 -7.24 -5.00
N GLU A 80 14.74 -6.66 -3.90
CA GLU A 80 13.98 -5.73 -3.06
C GLU A 80 13.57 -4.48 -3.85
N GLU A 81 14.45 -3.92 -4.65
CA GLU A 81 14.20 -2.75 -5.47
C GLU A 81 13.04 -2.97 -6.47
N ALA A 82 13.07 -4.10 -7.19
CA ALA A 82 11.99 -4.47 -8.10
C ALA A 82 10.68 -4.77 -7.36
N ALA A 83 10.74 -5.33 -6.16
CA ALA A 83 9.56 -5.56 -5.32
C ALA A 83 8.94 -4.24 -4.84
N LEU A 84 9.76 -3.27 -4.41
CA LEU A 84 9.30 -1.93 -4.04
C LEU A 84 8.62 -1.21 -5.23
N GLU A 85 9.19 -1.31 -6.43
CA GLU A 85 8.58 -0.76 -7.65
C GLU A 85 7.19 -1.39 -7.91
N LEU A 86 7.04 -2.69 -7.72
CA LEU A 86 5.74 -3.37 -7.85
C LEU A 86 4.73 -2.93 -6.81
N VAL A 87 5.13 -2.76 -5.55
CA VAL A 87 4.24 -2.34 -4.47
C VAL A 87 3.82 -0.88 -4.62
N LEU A 88 4.74 -0.01 -5.03
CA LEU A 88 4.47 1.42 -5.16
C LEU A 88 3.61 1.74 -6.38
N TYR A 89 3.87 1.07 -7.51
CA TYR A 89 3.30 1.45 -8.81
C TYR A 89 2.47 0.36 -9.48
N GLY A 90 2.19 -0.72 -8.76
CA GLY A 90 1.55 -1.91 -9.33
C GLY A 90 0.07 -1.81 -9.62
N GLY A 91 -0.69 -0.94 -9.02
CA GLY A 91 -2.14 -0.79 -9.21
C GLY A 91 -2.99 -2.06 -9.02
N GLU A 92 -4.31 -1.88 -8.93
CA GLU A 92 -5.34 -2.94 -8.78
C GLU A 92 -5.21 -3.82 -7.53
N GLU A 93 -4.57 -3.32 -6.48
CA GLU A 93 -4.39 -4.09 -5.24
C GLU A 93 -5.52 -3.85 -4.22
N PHE A 94 -6.40 -2.90 -4.43
CA PHE A 94 -7.59 -2.59 -3.60
C PHE A 94 -7.35 -2.63 -2.09
N GLU A 95 -6.16 -2.26 -1.66
CA GLU A 95 -5.80 -2.15 -0.25
C GLU A 95 -6.15 -0.76 0.28
N ALA A 96 -6.33 -0.64 1.58
CA ALA A 96 -6.67 0.62 2.22
C ALA A 96 -5.45 1.29 2.84
N VAL A 97 -5.28 2.57 2.53
CA VAL A 97 -4.34 3.46 3.22
C VAL A 97 -5.10 4.22 4.30
N LEU A 98 -4.70 4.07 5.55
CA LEU A 98 -5.36 4.68 6.70
C LEU A 98 -4.51 5.82 7.27
N VAL A 99 -5.11 6.97 7.46
CA VAL A 99 -4.50 8.10 8.16
C VAL A 99 -4.99 8.13 9.60
N VAL A 100 -4.06 8.00 10.54
CA VAL A 100 -4.32 7.83 11.97
C VAL A 100 -3.68 8.98 12.74
N PRO A 101 -4.37 9.61 13.71
CA PRO A 101 -3.74 10.54 14.62
C PRO A 101 -2.58 9.88 15.36
N GLN A 102 -1.47 10.60 15.54
CA GLN A 102 -0.29 10.05 16.21
C GLN A 102 -0.62 9.51 17.60
N GLU A 103 -1.43 10.25 18.36
CA GLU A 103 -1.89 9.85 19.70
C GLU A 103 -2.80 8.62 19.71
N GLY A 104 -3.44 8.32 18.59
CA GLY A 104 -4.35 7.18 18.43
C GLY A 104 -3.69 5.93 17.82
N ALA A 105 -2.45 6.02 17.34
CA ALA A 105 -1.82 4.94 16.58
C ALA A 105 -1.76 3.62 17.35
N ALA A 106 -1.37 3.64 18.63
CA ALA A 106 -1.31 2.44 19.46
C ALA A 106 -2.68 1.76 19.65
N ALA A 107 -3.76 2.55 19.78
CA ALA A 107 -5.12 2.03 19.91
C ALA A 107 -5.60 1.37 18.61
N VAL A 108 -5.27 1.95 17.46
CA VAL A 108 -5.59 1.39 16.14
C VAL A 108 -4.84 0.06 15.93
N GLU A 109 -3.55 0.04 16.22
CA GLU A 109 -2.71 -1.17 16.10
C GLU A 109 -3.23 -2.29 17.01
N ALA A 110 -3.56 -1.98 18.28
CA ALA A 110 -4.11 -2.95 19.22
C ALA A 110 -5.47 -3.49 18.76
N ARG A 111 -6.35 -2.64 18.24
CA ARG A 111 -7.67 -3.05 17.75
C ARG A 111 -7.55 -3.89 16.48
N ALA A 112 -6.68 -3.52 15.55
CA ALA A 112 -6.40 -4.30 14.35
C ALA A 112 -5.89 -5.70 14.71
N LYS A 113 -4.92 -5.78 15.62
CA LYS A 113 -4.40 -7.06 16.13
C LYS A 113 -5.48 -7.91 16.76
N ALA A 114 -6.33 -7.34 17.62
CA ALA A 114 -7.44 -8.06 18.27
C ALA A 114 -8.47 -8.61 17.27
N LYS A 115 -8.59 -7.98 16.10
CA LYS A 115 -9.47 -8.40 14.99
C LYS A 115 -8.78 -9.29 13.95
N GLY A 116 -7.48 -9.59 14.13
CA GLY A 116 -6.71 -10.35 13.16
C GLY A 116 -6.47 -9.63 11.83
N LEU A 117 -6.55 -8.28 11.82
CA LEU A 117 -6.33 -7.47 10.62
C LEU A 117 -4.83 -7.27 10.39
N PRO A 118 -4.31 -7.58 9.18
CA PRO A 118 -2.96 -7.22 8.82
C PRO A 118 -2.89 -5.68 8.63
N LEU A 119 -2.28 -5.00 9.57
CA LEU A 119 -2.08 -3.55 9.55
C LEU A 119 -0.60 -3.26 9.73
N PHE A 120 -0.05 -2.42 8.86
CA PHE A 120 1.37 -2.05 8.86
C PHE A 120 1.51 -0.54 8.99
N ARG A 121 2.33 -0.11 9.93
CA ARG A 121 2.75 1.29 9.99
C ARG A 121 3.85 1.51 8.97
N VAL A 122 3.55 2.26 7.91
CA VAL A 122 4.47 2.45 6.77
C VAL A 122 5.20 3.78 6.80
N GLY A 123 4.72 4.75 7.58
CA GLY A 123 5.32 6.07 7.66
C GLY A 123 4.47 7.06 8.43
N ARG A 124 4.68 8.34 8.14
CA ARG A 124 4.00 9.45 8.80
C ARG A 124 3.65 10.56 7.82
N VAL A 125 2.71 11.38 8.23
CA VAL A 125 2.31 12.61 7.53
C VAL A 125 2.78 13.80 8.37
N VAL A 126 3.45 14.76 7.73
CA VAL A 126 3.95 15.99 8.36
C VAL A 126 3.57 17.21 7.53
N ALA A 127 3.80 18.41 8.05
CA ALA A 127 3.62 19.63 7.28
C ALA A 127 4.59 19.69 6.10
N GLY A 128 4.11 20.15 4.94
CA GLY A 128 4.91 20.25 3.72
C GLY A 128 4.22 19.66 2.51
N GLU A 129 4.99 19.28 1.52
CA GLU A 129 4.49 18.73 0.26
C GLU A 129 5.38 17.55 -0.20
N GLY A 130 4.80 16.70 -1.05
CA GLY A 130 5.50 15.60 -1.69
C GLY A 130 5.46 14.30 -0.95
N VAL A 131 5.95 13.25 -1.61
CA VAL A 131 6.02 11.88 -1.12
C VAL A 131 7.47 11.42 -1.14
N TYR A 132 7.94 10.86 -0.05
CA TYR A 132 9.34 10.46 0.14
C TYR A 132 9.40 9.05 0.69
N LEU A 133 10.37 8.27 0.23
CA LEU A 133 10.72 6.97 0.79
C LEU A 133 12.15 7.03 1.33
N ARG A 134 12.32 6.81 2.65
CA ARG A 134 13.63 6.85 3.32
C ARG A 134 14.40 8.14 3.00
N GLY A 135 13.69 9.26 2.92
CA GLY A 135 14.26 10.57 2.62
C GLY A 135 14.45 10.90 1.13
N ALA A 136 14.30 9.95 0.23
CA ALA A 136 14.37 10.18 -1.21
C ALA A 136 12.98 10.50 -1.79
N PRO A 137 12.84 11.53 -2.66
CA PRO A 137 11.56 11.84 -3.27
C PRO A 137 11.11 10.70 -4.17
N LEU A 138 9.83 10.31 -4.05
CA LEU A 138 9.22 9.35 -4.96
C LEU A 138 8.67 10.07 -6.21
N PRO A 139 8.99 9.61 -7.42
CA PRO A 139 8.39 10.14 -8.63
C PRO A 139 6.89 9.81 -8.65
N ARG A 140 6.08 10.77 -9.12
CA ARG A 140 4.68 10.51 -9.44
C ARG A 140 4.63 9.83 -10.79
N LYS A 141 4.51 8.51 -10.77
CA LYS A 141 4.28 7.71 -11.97
C LYS A 141 2.83 7.24 -11.89
N GLY A 142 1.91 7.88 -12.62
CA GLY A 142 0.55 7.41 -12.71
C GLY A 142 0.49 6.01 -13.38
N TYR A 143 -0.47 5.18 -12.98
CA TYR A 143 -0.79 3.98 -13.74
C TYR A 143 -1.33 4.42 -15.11
N ALA A 144 -0.65 4.05 -16.17
CA ALA A 144 -1.15 4.31 -17.52
C ALA A 144 -2.24 3.27 -17.83
N HIS A 145 -3.50 3.68 -17.72
CA HIS A 145 -4.58 2.93 -18.34
C HIS A 145 -4.41 3.06 -19.86
N PHE A 146 -4.19 1.94 -20.49
CA PHE A 146 -4.11 1.86 -21.95
C PHE A 146 -5.49 1.88 -22.57
#